data_f4a29d0723fe775c8c000fa3e46a6c58
#
_entry.id   f4a29d0723fe775c8c000fa3e46a6c58
#
_cell.length_a   1.000
_cell.length_b   1.000
_cell.length_c   1.000
_cell.angle_alpha   90.00
_cell.angle_beta   90.00
_cell.angle_gamma   90.00
#
_symmetry.space_group_name_H-M   'P 1'
#
loop_
_entity.id
_entity.type
_entity.pdbx_description
1 polymer ?
#
loop_
_entity_poly.entity_id
_entity_poly.type
_entity_poly.pdbx_seq_one_letter_code
_entity_poly.pdbx_strand_id
1 'polypeptide(L)'
;MDGVGPGTLIAGRYELRRPLSTRESGTRWVGHDTTFDRDVTLLLVPRDDDARAADVLDAARRCAVVDNPRLVRIYDIGQDERWAWVVEEDSSGARTLADVLSEGPLPAEEVRRITGEVAAGLDAGTGRGLHHRRLTPACVLLSPQGAVKVSGLGTDAALAGADDGDDGERRDAVGVVALAYAGLTGAWPLSGDTAGLPRAMTLAGDLARPSEVVGGVPGDLDALCRLTLSEDAGPVSPGDYAAQIAPWSPIPVQRTSSRLSTAAAPATGGSTAPEAAPGTTADERTSAGP
;
A
#
# COMPACT_ATOMS: atom_id res chain seq x y z
N MET A 1 -4.58 -5.17 24.47
CA MET A 1 -5.59 -6.13 23.96
C MET A 1 -5.39 -7.47 24.68
N ASP A 2 -5.86 -7.57 25.91
CA ASP A 2 -5.73 -8.79 26.70
C ASP A 2 -6.74 -9.84 26.22
N GLY A 3 -6.23 -11.03 25.86
CA GLY A 3 -7.03 -12.21 25.55
C GLY A 3 -7.35 -12.47 24.06
N VAL A 4 -6.71 -11.78 23.11
CA VAL A 4 -6.82 -12.06 21.67
C VAL A 4 -5.45 -12.39 21.12
N GLY A 5 -5.36 -13.54 20.45
CA GLY A 5 -4.11 -14.03 19.84
C GLY A 5 -4.39 -15.04 18.74
N PRO A 6 -3.34 -15.57 18.10
CA PRO A 6 -3.48 -16.66 17.13
C PRO A 6 -4.29 -17.83 17.69
N GLY A 7 -5.23 -18.36 16.88
CA GLY A 7 -6.17 -19.43 17.27
C GLY A 7 -7.42 -18.97 17.99
N THR A 8 -7.57 -17.67 18.33
CA THR A 8 -8.82 -17.14 18.89
C THR A 8 -9.91 -17.17 17.82
N LEU A 9 -11.08 -17.70 18.19
CA LEU A 9 -12.29 -17.71 17.34
C LEU A 9 -13.15 -16.49 17.68
N ILE A 10 -13.35 -15.61 16.72
CA ILE A 10 -14.30 -14.50 16.77
C ILE A 10 -15.65 -14.99 16.25
N ALA A 11 -16.73 -14.72 16.99
CA ALA A 11 -18.09 -15.19 16.69
C ALA A 11 -18.20 -16.72 16.49
N GLY A 12 -17.26 -17.51 17.03
CA GLY A 12 -17.22 -18.96 16.81
C GLY A 12 -16.94 -19.39 15.37
N ARG A 13 -16.52 -18.47 14.50
CA ARG A 13 -16.40 -18.68 13.06
C ARG A 13 -15.06 -18.21 12.48
N TYR A 14 -14.56 -17.06 12.89
CA TYR A 14 -13.35 -16.47 12.30
C TYR A 14 -12.13 -16.75 13.16
N GLU A 15 -11.27 -17.65 12.73
CA GLU A 15 -10.02 -17.98 13.42
C GLU A 15 -8.97 -16.93 13.12
N LEU A 16 -8.41 -16.29 14.15
CA LEU A 16 -7.33 -15.33 14.02
C LEU A 16 -6.00 -16.07 13.83
N ARG A 17 -5.22 -15.67 12.83
CA ARG A 17 -3.91 -16.29 12.51
C ARG A 17 -2.72 -15.43 12.92
N ARG A 18 -2.65 -14.20 12.40
CA ARG A 18 -1.57 -13.26 12.74
C ARG A 18 -2.04 -11.81 12.60
N PRO A 19 -1.50 -10.90 13.41
CA PRO A 19 -1.78 -9.47 13.22
C PRO A 19 -1.15 -8.96 11.92
N LEU A 20 -1.84 -8.06 11.24
CA LEU A 20 -1.34 -7.27 10.09
C LEU A 20 -0.88 -5.90 10.55
N SER A 21 -1.71 -5.24 11.38
CA SER A 21 -1.39 -3.95 11.96
C SER A 21 -2.05 -3.81 13.32
N THR A 22 -1.36 -3.21 14.27
CA THR A 22 -1.87 -2.95 15.61
C THR A 22 -1.84 -1.47 15.86
N ARG A 23 -3.00 -0.90 16.23
CA ARG A 23 -3.18 0.48 16.71
C ARG A 23 -3.94 0.43 18.04
N GLU A 24 -3.85 1.48 18.83
CA GLU A 24 -4.56 1.57 20.10
C GLU A 24 -6.08 1.40 19.91
N SER A 25 -6.62 1.99 18.85
CA SER A 25 -8.05 1.97 18.52
C SER A 25 -8.55 0.69 17.84
N GLY A 26 -7.67 -0.21 17.39
CA GLY A 26 -8.06 -1.46 16.73
C GLY A 26 -6.90 -2.19 16.06
N THR A 27 -7.08 -3.47 15.83
CA THR A 27 -6.08 -4.33 15.19
C THR A 27 -6.67 -5.03 13.98
N ARG A 28 -5.95 -4.98 12.85
CA ARG A 28 -6.24 -5.83 11.69
C ARG A 28 -5.50 -7.15 11.81
N TRP A 29 -6.21 -8.23 11.53
CA TRP A 29 -5.73 -9.60 11.58
C TRP A 29 -5.92 -10.31 10.25
N VAL A 30 -4.97 -11.14 9.87
CA VAL A 30 -5.24 -12.24 8.96
C VAL A 30 -6.03 -13.27 9.73
N GLY A 31 -7.15 -13.71 9.19
CA GLY A 31 -7.98 -14.74 9.78
C GLY A 31 -8.46 -15.74 8.74
N HIS A 32 -9.16 -16.74 9.21
CA HIS A 32 -9.77 -17.78 8.39
C HIS A 32 -11.25 -17.93 8.73
N ASP A 33 -12.10 -17.82 7.73
CA ASP A 33 -13.53 -18.08 7.84
C ASP A 33 -13.77 -19.60 7.77
N THR A 34 -13.99 -20.22 8.92
CA THR A 34 -14.16 -21.69 9.03
C THR A 34 -15.44 -22.20 8.40
N THR A 35 -16.42 -21.33 8.12
CA THR A 35 -17.70 -21.71 7.48
C THR A 35 -17.57 -21.79 5.96
N PHE A 36 -16.83 -20.85 5.35
CA PHE A 36 -16.64 -20.79 3.90
C PHE A 36 -15.25 -21.27 3.45
N ASP A 37 -14.42 -21.75 4.39
CA ASP A 37 -13.05 -22.26 4.14
C ASP A 37 -12.23 -21.30 3.28
N ARG A 38 -12.13 -20.03 3.74
CA ARG A 38 -11.39 -18.98 3.02
C ARG A 38 -10.66 -18.06 3.97
N ASP A 39 -9.56 -17.52 3.50
CA ASP A 39 -8.84 -16.47 4.24
C ASP A 39 -9.59 -15.14 4.15
N VAL A 40 -9.50 -14.36 5.22
CA VAL A 40 -10.15 -13.06 5.40
C VAL A 40 -9.24 -12.11 6.18
N THR A 41 -9.49 -10.83 6.07
CA THR A 41 -8.93 -9.82 6.97
C THR A 41 -10.00 -9.42 7.97
N LEU A 42 -9.66 -9.35 9.27
CA LEU A 42 -10.57 -8.86 10.31
C LEU A 42 -10.01 -7.58 10.92
N LEU A 43 -10.84 -6.54 10.96
CA LEU A 43 -10.62 -5.40 11.84
C LEU A 43 -11.33 -5.69 13.16
N LEU A 44 -10.58 -5.76 14.25
CA LEU A 44 -11.10 -5.91 15.62
C LEU A 44 -10.98 -4.58 16.35
N VAL A 45 -12.08 -4.12 16.93
CA VAL A 45 -12.18 -2.89 17.72
C VAL A 45 -12.61 -3.25 19.14
N PRO A 46 -11.83 -2.87 20.18
CA PRO A 46 -12.25 -3.07 21.57
C PRO A 46 -13.54 -2.29 21.86
N ARG A 47 -14.41 -2.87 22.67
CA ARG A 47 -15.65 -2.22 23.14
C ARG A 47 -15.51 -1.50 24.47
N ASP A 48 -14.30 -1.20 24.90
CA ASP A 48 -14.01 -0.26 26.00
C ASP A 48 -14.35 1.21 25.58
N ASP A 49 -14.40 1.50 24.29
CA ASP A 49 -14.97 2.70 23.70
C ASP A 49 -16.17 2.29 22.79
N ASP A 50 -17.33 2.11 23.42
CA ASP A 50 -18.56 1.67 22.71
C ASP A 50 -19.00 2.67 21.63
N ALA A 51 -18.75 3.97 21.79
CA ALA A 51 -19.10 4.97 20.78
C ALA A 51 -18.26 4.77 19.52
N ARG A 52 -16.95 4.61 19.66
CA ARG A 52 -16.06 4.34 18.52
C ARG A 52 -16.39 3.02 17.83
N ALA A 53 -16.64 1.96 18.61
CA ALA A 53 -17.04 0.67 18.06
C ALA A 53 -18.34 0.80 17.26
N ALA A 54 -19.33 1.53 17.75
CA ALA A 54 -20.59 1.78 17.05
C ALA A 54 -20.37 2.56 15.75
N ASP A 55 -19.54 3.61 15.76
CA ASP A 55 -19.22 4.43 14.57
C ASP A 55 -18.53 3.59 13.48
N VAL A 56 -17.58 2.73 13.87
CA VAL A 56 -16.90 1.81 12.93
C VAL A 56 -17.89 0.82 12.31
N LEU A 57 -18.78 0.22 13.12
CA LEU A 57 -19.79 -0.71 12.60
C LEU A 57 -20.79 -0.02 11.67
N ASP A 58 -21.20 1.21 11.99
CA ASP A 58 -22.11 1.99 11.15
C ASP A 58 -21.43 2.37 9.82
N ALA A 59 -20.20 2.88 9.86
CA ALA A 59 -19.40 3.14 8.67
C ALA A 59 -19.25 1.87 7.82
N ALA A 60 -18.92 0.73 8.42
CA ALA A 60 -18.79 -0.54 7.72
C ALA A 60 -20.10 -0.97 7.04
N ARG A 61 -21.27 -0.83 7.71
CA ARG A 61 -22.59 -1.14 7.12
C ARG A 61 -22.86 -0.25 5.90
N ARG A 62 -22.57 1.04 5.99
CA ARG A 62 -22.73 1.97 4.87
C ARG A 62 -21.83 1.62 3.69
N CYS A 63 -20.58 1.18 3.95
CA CYS A 63 -19.61 0.84 2.93
C CYS A 63 -19.81 -0.55 2.31
N ALA A 64 -20.42 -1.49 3.03
CA ALA A 64 -20.64 -2.87 2.56
C ALA A 64 -21.50 -2.98 1.28
N VAL A 65 -22.26 -1.93 0.95
CA VAL A 65 -23.10 -1.89 -0.26
C VAL A 65 -22.36 -1.42 -1.51
N VAL A 66 -21.09 -0.97 -1.37
CA VAL A 66 -20.29 -0.51 -2.49
C VAL A 66 -19.55 -1.71 -3.10
N ASP A 67 -20.01 -2.14 -4.27
CA ASP A 67 -19.33 -3.19 -5.03
C ASP A 67 -18.44 -2.56 -6.11
N ASN A 68 -17.15 -2.44 -5.81
CA ASN A 68 -16.15 -1.91 -6.74
C ASN A 68 -14.86 -2.71 -6.60
N PRO A 69 -14.26 -3.20 -7.70
CA PRO A 69 -13.05 -4.02 -7.65
C PRO A 69 -11.82 -3.28 -7.09
N ARG A 70 -11.86 -1.94 -7.03
CA ARG A 70 -10.80 -1.08 -6.49
C ARG A 70 -10.93 -0.81 -5.00
N LEU A 71 -11.98 -1.31 -4.37
CA LEU A 71 -12.20 -1.21 -2.93
C LEU A 71 -12.12 -2.59 -2.29
N VAL A 72 -11.61 -2.67 -1.07
CA VAL A 72 -11.66 -3.89 -0.28
C VAL A 72 -13.11 -4.15 0.13
N ARG A 73 -13.62 -5.33 -0.22
CA ARG A 73 -15.00 -5.71 0.05
C ARG A 73 -15.19 -6.07 1.52
N ILE A 74 -16.27 -5.62 2.12
CA ILE A 74 -16.72 -6.04 3.45
C ILE A 74 -17.64 -7.26 3.29
N TYR A 75 -17.35 -8.34 4.03
CA TYR A 75 -18.08 -9.61 3.98
C TYR A 75 -19.06 -9.80 5.12
N ASP A 76 -18.68 -9.35 6.32
CA ASP A 76 -19.49 -9.53 7.52
C ASP A 76 -19.15 -8.47 8.57
N ILE A 77 -20.08 -8.20 9.48
CA ILE A 77 -19.96 -7.19 10.51
C ILE A 77 -20.68 -7.72 11.77
N GLY A 78 -20.04 -7.61 12.91
CA GLY A 78 -20.67 -8.05 14.14
C GLY A 78 -20.03 -7.48 15.40
N GLN A 79 -20.60 -7.85 16.53
CA GLN A 79 -20.08 -7.49 17.84
C GLN A 79 -20.50 -8.51 18.90
N ASP A 80 -19.72 -8.63 19.94
CA ASP A 80 -20.04 -9.32 21.19
C ASP A 80 -19.82 -8.38 22.39
N GLU A 81 -19.70 -8.91 23.60
CA GLU A 81 -19.49 -8.11 24.81
C GLU A 81 -18.13 -7.40 24.85
N ARG A 82 -17.12 -7.93 24.15
CA ARG A 82 -15.72 -7.45 24.22
C ARG A 82 -15.24 -6.78 22.95
N TRP A 83 -15.75 -7.21 21.79
CA TRP A 83 -15.22 -6.84 20.47
C TRP A 83 -16.32 -6.44 19.50
N ALA A 84 -16.03 -5.42 18.72
CA ALA A 84 -16.68 -5.21 17.43
C ALA A 84 -15.72 -5.67 16.33
N TRP A 85 -16.26 -6.26 15.24
CA TRP A 85 -15.44 -6.72 14.13
C TRP A 85 -16.04 -6.37 12.78
N VAL A 86 -15.14 -6.14 11.83
CA VAL A 86 -15.45 -6.02 10.41
C VAL A 86 -14.64 -7.08 9.68
N VAL A 87 -15.30 -7.96 8.93
CA VAL A 87 -14.66 -9.00 8.12
C VAL A 87 -14.56 -8.51 6.69
N GLU A 88 -13.34 -8.41 6.21
CA GLU A 88 -12.99 -7.85 4.91
C GLU A 88 -12.41 -8.95 3.98
N GLU A 89 -12.39 -8.68 2.69
CA GLU A 89 -11.66 -9.46 1.69
C GLU A 89 -10.20 -9.65 2.13
N ASP A 90 -9.64 -10.84 1.92
CA ASP A 90 -8.25 -11.12 2.28
C ASP A 90 -7.28 -10.20 1.51
N SER A 91 -6.46 -9.51 2.28
CA SER A 91 -5.41 -8.63 1.77
C SER A 91 -4.00 -9.08 2.16
N SER A 92 -3.87 -10.26 2.76
CA SER A 92 -2.62 -10.75 3.33
C SER A 92 -1.49 -10.99 2.31
N GLY A 93 -1.85 -11.20 1.05
CA GLY A 93 -0.92 -11.34 -0.08
C GLY A 93 -0.56 -10.03 -0.79
N ALA A 94 -1.18 -8.91 -0.44
CA ALA A 94 -0.90 -7.60 -1.01
C ALA A 94 0.21 -6.87 -0.22
N ARG A 95 0.95 -6.01 -0.92
CA ARG A 95 1.84 -5.03 -0.29
C ARG A 95 1.13 -3.69 -0.20
N THR A 96 1.34 -2.95 0.86
CA THR A 96 0.88 -1.57 0.91
C THR A 96 1.73 -0.67 0.00
N LEU A 97 1.17 0.43 -0.48
CA LEU A 97 1.97 1.44 -1.19
C LEU A 97 3.09 1.99 -0.29
N ALA A 98 2.86 2.07 1.03
CA ALA A 98 3.90 2.45 1.99
C ALA A 98 5.10 1.49 1.94
N ASP A 99 4.85 0.15 1.95
CA ASP A 99 5.92 -0.85 1.83
C ASP A 99 6.70 -0.69 0.52
N VAL A 100 5.98 -0.42 -0.58
CA VAL A 100 6.61 -0.23 -1.88
C VAL A 100 7.45 1.04 -1.92
N LEU A 101 6.96 2.14 -1.34
CA LEU A 101 7.66 3.42 -1.29
C LEU A 101 8.84 3.43 -0.30
N SER A 102 8.87 2.53 0.68
CA SER A 102 10.04 2.35 1.55
C SER A 102 11.29 1.89 0.78
N GLU A 103 11.10 1.29 -0.40
CA GLU A 103 12.17 0.90 -1.32
C GLU A 103 12.61 2.04 -2.26
N GLY A 104 11.89 3.18 -2.25
CA GLY A 104 12.13 4.37 -3.06
C GLY A 104 10.93 4.80 -3.91
N PRO A 105 11.04 5.96 -4.60
CA PRO A 105 9.99 6.50 -5.43
C PRO A 105 9.67 5.62 -6.64
N LEU A 106 8.49 5.85 -7.23
CA LEU A 106 7.99 5.12 -8.39
C LEU A 106 8.20 5.92 -9.68
N PRO A 107 8.26 5.24 -10.85
CA PRO A 107 8.13 5.91 -12.14
C PRO A 107 6.81 6.69 -12.23
N ALA A 108 6.83 7.87 -12.84
CA ALA A 108 5.67 8.78 -12.90
C ALA A 108 4.43 8.11 -13.53
N GLU A 109 4.61 7.25 -14.53
CA GLU A 109 3.49 6.51 -15.14
C GLU A 109 2.87 5.49 -14.19
N GLU A 110 3.67 4.88 -13.30
CA GLU A 110 3.14 3.98 -12.28
C GLU A 110 2.41 4.75 -11.17
N VAL A 111 2.92 5.93 -10.80
CA VAL A 111 2.22 6.85 -9.91
C VAL A 111 0.87 7.24 -10.50
N ARG A 112 0.83 7.65 -11.78
CA ARG A 112 -0.39 8.00 -12.50
C ARG A 112 -1.39 6.85 -12.48
N ARG A 113 -0.92 5.62 -12.78
CA ARG A 113 -1.75 4.42 -12.76
C ARG A 113 -2.34 4.16 -11.38
N ILE A 114 -1.51 4.09 -10.35
CA ILE A 114 -1.95 3.76 -8.99
C ILE A 114 -2.94 4.81 -8.48
N THR A 115 -2.60 6.09 -8.62
CA THR A 115 -3.47 7.18 -8.10
C THR A 115 -4.75 7.33 -8.91
N GLY A 116 -4.72 7.04 -10.22
CA GLY A 116 -5.91 6.97 -11.07
C GLY A 116 -6.86 5.84 -10.64
N GLU A 117 -6.32 4.64 -10.36
CA GLU A 117 -7.11 3.52 -9.85
C GLU A 117 -7.69 3.79 -8.47
N VAL A 118 -6.89 4.40 -7.55
CA VAL A 118 -7.36 4.84 -6.23
C VAL A 118 -8.50 5.84 -6.37
N ALA A 119 -8.32 6.88 -7.17
CA ALA A 119 -9.32 7.94 -7.38
C ALA A 119 -10.62 7.37 -7.95
N ALA A 120 -10.54 6.51 -8.97
CA ALA A 120 -11.71 5.85 -9.55
C ALA A 120 -12.42 4.90 -8.55
N GLY A 121 -11.67 4.30 -7.62
CA GLY A 121 -12.24 3.50 -6.53
C GLY A 121 -13.02 4.36 -5.54
N LEU A 122 -12.44 5.47 -5.09
CA LEU A 122 -13.07 6.39 -4.14
C LEU A 122 -14.29 7.10 -4.74
N ASP A 123 -14.22 7.49 -6.02
CA ASP A 123 -15.33 8.13 -6.73
C ASP A 123 -16.60 7.27 -6.74
N ALA A 124 -16.46 5.94 -6.80
CA ALA A 124 -17.60 5.02 -6.69
C ALA A 124 -18.34 5.11 -5.34
N GLY A 125 -17.65 5.53 -4.27
CA GLY A 125 -18.25 5.78 -2.96
C GLY A 125 -18.89 7.18 -2.85
N THR A 126 -18.29 8.17 -3.50
CA THR A 126 -18.68 9.59 -3.43
C THR A 126 -20.15 9.83 -3.79
N GLY A 127 -20.66 9.17 -4.84
CA GLY A 127 -22.07 9.26 -5.24
C GLY A 127 -23.08 8.73 -4.17
N ARG A 128 -22.58 8.10 -3.11
CA ARG A 128 -23.36 7.63 -1.94
C ARG A 128 -23.03 8.40 -0.66
N GLY A 129 -22.25 9.46 -0.75
CA GLY A 129 -21.76 10.22 0.41
C GLY A 129 -20.75 9.47 1.25
N LEU A 130 -20.04 8.48 0.67
CA LEU A 130 -19.03 7.70 1.35
C LEU A 130 -17.63 8.21 0.98
N HIS A 131 -16.86 8.58 1.99
CA HIS A 131 -15.55 9.16 1.86
C HIS A 131 -14.55 8.44 2.76
N HIS A 132 -13.30 8.36 2.33
CA HIS A 132 -12.23 7.73 3.10
C HIS A 132 -11.75 8.65 4.23
N ARG A 133 -11.56 9.93 3.95
CA ARG A 133 -11.13 11.02 4.85
C ARG A 133 -9.78 10.85 5.56
N ARG A 134 -9.18 9.66 5.46
CA ARG A 134 -7.86 9.33 6.07
C ARG A 134 -6.96 8.55 5.14
N LEU A 135 -6.99 8.90 3.87
CA LEU A 135 -6.20 8.21 2.87
C LEU A 135 -4.69 8.40 3.16
N THR A 136 -3.98 7.28 3.25
CA THR A 136 -2.53 7.22 3.44
C THR A 136 -1.95 6.13 2.54
N PRO A 137 -0.63 6.08 2.32
CA PRO A 137 -0.01 4.99 1.57
C PRO A 137 -0.26 3.59 2.15
N ALA A 138 -0.57 3.47 3.46
CA ALA A 138 -0.90 2.19 4.09
C ALA A 138 -2.30 1.67 3.72
N CYS A 139 -3.20 2.54 3.25
CA CYS A 139 -4.55 2.16 2.83
C CYS A 139 -4.59 1.64 1.38
N VAL A 140 -3.54 1.85 0.59
CA VAL A 140 -3.47 1.43 -0.81
C VAL A 140 -2.75 0.10 -0.91
N LEU A 141 -3.44 -0.91 -1.37
CA LEU A 141 -2.99 -2.30 -1.47
C LEU A 141 -2.66 -2.64 -2.92
N LEU A 142 -1.49 -3.20 -3.13
CA LEU A 142 -0.98 -3.62 -4.44
C LEU A 142 -0.84 -5.13 -4.46
N SER A 143 -1.65 -5.82 -5.26
CA SER A 143 -1.53 -7.26 -5.41
C SER A 143 -0.26 -7.65 -6.20
N PRO A 144 0.22 -8.89 -6.11
CA PRO A 144 1.34 -9.37 -6.92
C PRO A 144 1.11 -9.23 -8.44
N GLN A 145 -0.15 -9.21 -8.88
CA GLN A 145 -0.55 -9.03 -10.29
C GLN A 145 -0.70 -7.55 -10.65
N GLY A 146 -0.47 -6.62 -9.71
CA GLY A 146 -0.54 -5.18 -9.90
C GLY A 146 -1.94 -4.57 -9.78
N ALA A 147 -2.95 -5.33 -9.34
CA ALA A 147 -4.24 -4.74 -9.03
C ALA A 147 -4.13 -3.80 -7.82
N VAL A 148 -4.84 -2.68 -7.89
CA VAL A 148 -4.87 -1.65 -6.85
C VAL A 148 -6.20 -1.74 -6.11
N LYS A 149 -6.17 -1.79 -4.78
CA LYS A 149 -7.34 -1.70 -3.93
C LYS A 149 -7.13 -0.69 -2.80
N VAL A 150 -8.20 -0.06 -2.39
CA VAL A 150 -8.23 0.83 -1.21
C VAL A 150 -8.95 0.12 -0.08
N SER A 151 -8.31 0.04 1.07
CA SER A 151 -8.88 -0.49 2.33
C SER A 151 -9.33 0.65 3.23
N GLY A 152 -10.26 0.39 4.14
CA GLY A 152 -10.62 1.32 5.19
C GLY A 152 -11.55 2.46 4.79
N LEU A 153 -12.23 2.37 3.62
CA LEU A 153 -13.23 3.36 3.22
C LEU A 153 -14.24 3.58 4.36
N GLY A 154 -14.33 4.81 4.88
CA GLY A 154 -15.17 5.19 6.01
C GLY A 154 -14.75 4.59 7.36
N THR A 155 -14.31 3.33 7.42
CA THR A 155 -13.97 2.65 8.67
C THR A 155 -12.70 3.21 9.32
N ASP A 156 -11.69 3.61 8.54
CA ASP A 156 -10.45 4.19 9.09
C ASP A 156 -10.67 5.60 9.66
N ALA A 157 -11.60 6.37 9.09
CA ALA A 157 -12.01 7.66 9.64
C ALA A 157 -12.76 7.47 10.97
N ALA A 158 -13.73 6.57 11.02
CA ALA A 158 -14.48 6.24 12.23
C ALA A 158 -13.56 5.69 13.33
N LEU A 159 -12.64 4.78 12.99
CA LEU A 159 -11.65 4.22 13.93
C LEU A 159 -10.76 5.30 14.56
N ALA A 160 -10.50 6.37 13.85
CA ALA A 160 -9.71 7.50 14.32
C ALA A 160 -10.53 8.59 15.02
N GLY A 161 -11.86 8.46 15.10
CA GLY A 161 -12.75 9.49 15.61
C GLY A 161 -12.71 10.77 14.76
N ALA A 162 -12.50 10.64 13.45
CA ALA A 162 -12.49 11.78 12.56
C ALA A 162 -13.91 12.30 12.33
N ASP A 163 -14.04 13.64 12.33
CA ASP A 163 -15.30 14.31 12.11
C ASP A 163 -15.90 14.01 10.72
N ASP A 164 -17.22 13.86 10.68
CA ASP A 164 -18.04 13.62 9.48
C ASP A 164 -18.36 14.93 8.70
N GLY A 165 -17.46 15.93 8.77
CA GLY A 165 -17.64 17.21 8.07
C GLY A 165 -17.97 17.10 6.59
N ASP A 166 -18.56 18.16 6.01
CA ASP A 166 -19.07 18.22 4.63
C ASP A 166 -17.98 18.21 3.54
N ASP A 167 -16.70 18.23 3.91
CA ASP A 167 -15.55 18.33 3.01
C ASP A 167 -14.94 16.99 2.59
N GLY A 168 -15.64 15.88 2.80
CA GLY A 168 -15.14 14.52 2.56
C GLY A 168 -14.58 14.29 1.15
N GLU A 169 -15.25 14.80 0.11
CA GLU A 169 -14.79 14.70 -1.28
C GLU A 169 -13.45 15.41 -1.49
N ARG A 170 -13.35 16.64 -1.00
CA ARG A 170 -12.13 17.43 -1.11
C ARG A 170 -10.99 16.82 -0.33
N ARG A 171 -11.24 16.31 0.87
CA ARG A 171 -10.23 15.59 1.67
C ARG A 171 -9.68 14.36 0.95
N ASP A 172 -10.55 13.59 0.31
CA ASP A 172 -10.15 12.43 -0.46
C ASP A 172 -9.36 12.84 -1.71
N ALA A 173 -9.73 13.89 -2.42
CA ALA A 173 -8.97 14.44 -3.53
C ALA A 173 -7.57 14.88 -3.10
N VAL A 174 -7.46 15.64 -2.00
CA VAL A 174 -6.18 16.04 -1.41
C VAL A 174 -5.35 14.81 -1.01
N GLY A 175 -5.98 13.78 -0.43
CA GLY A 175 -5.33 12.51 -0.10
C GLY A 175 -4.76 11.80 -1.33
N VAL A 176 -5.50 11.77 -2.45
CA VAL A 176 -5.02 11.19 -3.71
C VAL A 176 -3.83 11.96 -4.28
N VAL A 177 -3.87 13.30 -4.24
CA VAL A 177 -2.73 14.12 -4.67
C VAL A 177 -1.52 13.92 -3.75
N ALA A 178 -1.74 13.74 -2.45
CA ALA A 178 -0.67 13.40 -1.51
C ALA A 178 -0.05 12.04 -1.79
N LEU A 179 -0.84 11.04 -2.22
CA LEU A 179 -0.31 9.76 -2.71
C LEU A 179 0.53 9.93 -3.98
N ALA A 180 0.10 10.80 -4.92
CA ALA A 180 0.88 11.12 -6.10
C ALA A 180 2.23 11.76 -5.74
N TYR A 181 2.21 12.74 -4.85
CA TYR A 181 3.43 13.37 -4.31
C TYR A 181 4.36 12.30 -3.70
N ALA A 182 3.82 11.46 -2.81
CA ALA A 182 4.60 10.42 -2.16
C ALA A 182 5.14 9.39 -3.16
N GLY A 183 4.35 9.01 -4.15
CA GLY A 183 4.78 8.11 -5.23
C GLY A 183 5.97 8.66 -6.02
N LEU A 184 5.96 9.96 -6.32
CA LEU A 184 7.01 10.65 -7.08
C LEU A 184 8.28 10.88 -6.24
N THR A 185 8.15 11.20 -4.95
CA THR A 185 9.27 11.68 -4.12
C THR A 185 9.74 10.68 -3.05
N GLY A 186 8.92 9.68 -2.72
CA GLY A 186 9.15 8.79 -1.58
C GLY A 186 8.83 9.41 -0.22
N ALA A 187 8.27 10.63 -0.16
CA ALA A 187 8.04 11.38 1.07
C ALA A 187 6.57 11.80 1.23
N TRP A 188 6.05 11.82 2.46
CA TRP A 188 4.65 12.16 2.74
C TRP A 188 4.46 13.65 3.00
N PRO A 189 3.57 14.34 2.23
CA PRO A 189 3.44 15.79 2.30
C PRO A 189 2.47 16.28 3.38
N LEU A 190 1.49 15.47 3.82
CA LEU A 190 0.47 15.92 4.77
C LEU A 190 0.91 15.73 6.22
N SER A 191 0.30 16.50 7.14
CA SER A 191 0.46 16.31 8.59
C SER A 191 -0.17 14.99 9.06
N GLY A 192 0.17 14.54 10.29
CA GLY A 192 -0.38 13.33 10.88
C GLY A 192 0.38 12.05 10.53
N ASP A 193 -0.32 10.95 10.30
CA ASP A 193 0.26 9.63 10.02
C ASP A 193 0.96 9.61 8.64
N THR A 194 2.24 9.26 8.65
CA THR A 194 3.07 9.18 7.44
C THR A 194 3.11 7.78 6.82
N ALA A 195 2.46 6.82 7.46
CA ALA A 195 2.58 5.40 7.12
C ALA A 195 4.05 4.91 7.07
N GLY A 196 4.91 5.48 7.91
CA GLY A 196 6.34 5.14 7.97
C GLY A 196 7.23 5.83 6.93
N LEU A 197 6.68 6.64 6.04
CA LEU A 197 7.46 7.41 5.07
C LEU A 197 8.12 8.64 5.73
N PRO A 198 9.25 9.11 5.19
CA PRO A 198 9.82 10.38 5.60
C PRO A 198 8.85 11.53 5.31
N ARG A 199 8.97 12.62 6.08
CA ARG A 199 8.24 13.86 5.79
C ARG A 199 8.78 14.51 4.52
N ALA A 200 7.88 15.10 3.75
CA ALA A 200 8.26 15.89 2.59
C ALA A 200 9.10 17.09 3.00
N MET A 201 10.04 17.46 2.13
CA MET A 201 10.93 18.58 2.32
C MET A 201 10.18 19.90 2.14
N THR A 202 10.59 20.92 2.90
CA THR A 202 10.16 22.31 2.71
C THR A 202 11.32 23.14 2.19
N LEU A 203 11.04 24.03 1.24
CA LEU A 203 11.98 25.02 0.70
C LEU A 203 11.45 26.42 0.98
N ALA A 204 12.24 27.26 1.63
CA ALA A 204 11.85 28.61 2.04
C ALA A 204 10.56 28.69 2.90
N GLY A 205 10.17 27.61 3.55
CA GLY A 205 8.96 27.51 4.40
C GLY A 205 7.77 26.83 3.71
N ASP A 206 7.79 26.66 2.40
CA ASP A 206 6.74 26.03 1.61
C ASP A 206 7.07 24.57 1.28
N LEU A 207 6.07 23.75 1.01
CA LEU A 207 6.25 22.38 0.54
C LEU A 207 7.02 22.39 -0.80
N ALA A 208 8.16 21.69 -0.85
CA ALA A 208 8.92 21.55 -2.09
C ALA A 208 8.08 20.82 -3.15
N ARG A 209 8.10 21.31 -4.39
CA ARG A 209 7.42 20.63 -5.50
C ARG A 209 8.11 19.30 -5.81
N PRO A 210 7.39 18.30 -6.34
CA PRO A 210 8.03 17.06 -6.77
C PRO A 210 9.20 17.29 -7.73
N SER A 211 9.09 18.23 -8.69
CA SER A 211 10.14 18.57 -9.65
C SER A 211 11.38 19.23 -9.04
N GLU A 212 11.27 19.80 -7.83
CA GLU A 212 12.39 20.36 -7.07
C GLU A 212 13.14 19.28 -6.27
N VAL A 213 12.52 18.13 -6.05
CA VAL A 213 13.07 17.00 -5.28
C VAL A 213 13.62 15.92 -6.20
N VAL A 214 12.91 15.64 -7.30
CA VAL A 214 13.21 14.54 -8.23
C VAL A 214 13.16 15.03 -9.67
N GLY A 215 14.15 14.64 -10.48
CA GLY A 215 14.17 14.97 -11.90
C GLY A 215 13.17 14.14 -12.71
N GLY A 216 12.66 14.71 -13.83
CA GLY A 216 11.81 14.01 -14.79
C GLY A 216 10.36 13.87 -14.37
N VAL A 217 9.89 14.68 -13.44
CA VAL A 217 8.47 14.73 -13.03
C VAL A 217 7.64 15.36 -14.16
N PRO A 218 6.53 14.72 -14.62
CA PRO A 218 5.62 15.32 -15.58
C PRO A 218 5.01 16.61 -15.05
N GLY A 219 4.93 17.63 -15.92
CA GLY A 219 4.50 18.98 -15.52
C GLY A 219 3.06 19.05 -15.02
N ASP A 220 2.17 18.18 -15.49
CA ASP A 220 0.78 18.08 -15.03
C ASP A 220 0.69 17.53 -13.60
N LEU A 221 1.43 16.48 -13.27
CA LEU A 221 1.48 15.94 -11.90
C LEU A 221 2.16 16.94 -10.92
N ASP A 222 3.21 17.62 -11.37
CA ASP A 222 3.88 18.65 -10.57
C ASP A 222 2.95 19.82 -10.27
N ALA A 223 2.22 20.30 -11.29
CA ALA A 223 1.24 21.36 -11.14
C ALA A 223 0.09 20.98 -10.21
N LEU A 224 -0.45 19.75 -10.32
CA LEU A 224 -1.49 19.23 -9.43
C LEU A 224 -1.03 19.19 -7.98
N CYS A 225 0.17 18.69 -7.72
CA CYS A 225 0.75 18.68 -6.38
C CYS A 225 0.85 20.10 -5.81
N ARG A 226 1.40 21.05 -6.57
CA ARG A 226 1.53 22.44 -6.15
C ARG A 226 0.19 23.10 -5.86
N LEU A 227 -0.75 23.02 -6.82
CA LEU A 227 -2.07 23.65 -6.69
C LEU A 227 -2.83 23.10 -5.47
N THR A 228 -2.76 21.78 -5.26
CA THR A 228 -3.56 21.13 -4.22
C THR A 228 -2.94 21.24 -2.83
N LEU A 229 -1.63 21.03 -2.73
CA LEU A 229 -0.96 20.88 -1.43
C LEU A 229 -0.39 22.19 -0.89
N SER A 230 -0.19 23.21 -1.75
CA SER A 230 0.37 24.51 -1.35
C SER A 230 -0.62 25.67 -1.53
N GLU A 231 -1.48 25.63 -2.53
CA GLU A 231 -2.37 26.77 -2.87
C GLU A 231 -3.85 26.49 -2.50
N ASP A 232 -4.14 25.35 -1.90
CA ASP A 232 -5.51 24.89 -1.56
C ASP A 232 -6.50 25.03 -2.73
N ALA A 233 -6.02 24.71 -3.93
CA ALA A 233 -6.78 24.70 -5.18
C ALA A 233 -6.76 23.28 -5.80
N GLY A 234 -7.06 23.13 -7.09
CA GLY A 234 -7.00 21.84 -7.78
C GLY A 234 -8.26 20.99 -7.60
N PRO A 235 -8.18 19.64 -7.70
CA PRO A 235 -9.35 18.78 -7.82
C PRO A 235 -10.25 18.84 -6.60
N VAL A 236 -11.55 18.95 -6.83
CA VAL A 236 -12.58 19.05 -5.77
C VAL A 236 -13.07 17.68 -5.30
N SER A 237 -12.88 16.64 -6.13
CA SER A 237 -13.25 15.27 -5.82
C SER A 237 -12.21 14.27 -6.38
N PRO A 238 -12.23 12.99 -5.93
CA PRO A 238 -11.41 11.94 -6.55
C PRO A 238 -11.70 11.77 -8.05
N GLY A 239 -12.97 11.85 -8.46
CA GLY A 239 -13.35 11.77 -9.87
C GLY A 239 -12.78 12.91 -10.71
N ASP A 240 -12.77 14.13 -10.17
CA ASP A 240 -12.14 15.29 -10.81
C ASP A 240 -10.61 15.09 -10.97
N TYR A 241 -9.92 14.59 -9.94
CA TYR A 241 -8.52 14.20 -10.06
C TYR A 241 -8.30 13.17 -11.17
N ALA A 242 -9.10 12.09 -11.18
CA ALA A 242 -8.99 11.05 -12.20
C ALA A 242 -9.13 11.60 -13.61
N ALA A 243 -10.09 12.51 -13.82
CA ALA A 243 -10.30 13.17 -15.12
C ALA A 243 -9.09 14.02 -15.54
N GLN A 244 -8.45 14.72 -14.60
CA GLN A 244 -7.32 15.61 -14.88
C GLN A 244 -6.04 14.83 -15.26
N ILE A 245 -5.82 13.63 -14.71
CA ILE A 245 -4.65 12.82 -15.02
C ILE A 245 -4.86 11.80 -16.15
N ALA A 246 -6.08 11.65 -16.66
CA ALA A 246 -6.40 10.68 -17.71
C ALA A 246 -5.67 10.99 -19.02
N PRO A 247 -5.36 9.94 -19.85
CA PRO A 247 -5.53 8.52 -19.57
C PRO A 247 -4.36 7.94 -18.75
N TRP A 248 -4.57 6.81 -18.08
CA TRP A 248 -3.51 5.98 -17.52
C TRP A 248 -3.61 4.55 -18.01
N SER A 249 -2.47 3.83 -18.04
CA SER A 249 -2.44 2.43 -18.44
C SER A 249 -2.94 1.53 -17.30
N PRO A 250 -3.80 0.53 -17.53
CA PRO A 250 -4.15 -0.46 -16.51
C PRO A 250 -3.00 -1.47 -16.23
N ILE A 251 -1.94 -1.46 -17.04
CA ILE A 251 -0.81 -2.39 -16.93
C ILE A 251 0.24 -1.80 -15.96
N PRO A 252 0.67 -2.56 -14.93
CA PRO A 252 1.71 -2.11 -14.01
C PRO A 252 3.03 -1.84 -14.72
N VAL A 253 3.68 -0.73 -14.36
CA VAL A 253 5.00 -0.36 -14.86
C VAL A 253 6.05 -0.90 -13.87
N GLN A 254 6.84 -1.86 -14.32
CA GLN A 254 7.91 -2.44 -13.50
C GLN A 254 9.03 -1.43 -13.30
N ARG A 255 9.56 -1.35 -12.07
CA ARG A 255 10.82 -0.65 -11.80
C ARG A 255 11.93 -1.30 -12.60
N THR A 256 12.57 -0.55 -13.47
CA THR A 256 13.82 -1.00 -14.07
C THR A 256 14.86 -0.97 -12.96
N SER A 257 15.17 -2.14 -12.39
CA SER A 257 16.29 -2.29 -11.46
C SER A 257 17.55 -1.99 -12.24
N SER A 258 18.04 -0.76 -12.19
CA SER A 258 19.40 -0.42 -12.60
C SER A 258 20.35 -1.08 -11.60
N ARG A 259 20.56 -2.39 -11.78
CA ARG A 259 21.76 -3.01 -11.25
C ARG A 259 22.91 -2.38 -12.02
N LEU A 260 23.55 -1.39 -11.42
CA LEU A 260 24.92 -1.03 -11.76
C LEU A 260 25.74 -2.31 -11.54
N SER A 261 25.87 -3.08 -12.63
CA SER A 261 26.87 -4.15 -12.69
C SER A 261 28.20 -3.44 -12.57
N THR A 262 28.77 -3.48 -11.38
CA THR A 262 30.20 -3.19 -11.19
C THR A 262 30.93 -4.26 -11.97
N ALA A 263 31.21 -3.96 -13.23
CA ALA A 263 32.10 -4.76 -14.05
C ALA A 263 33.45 -4.77 -13.31
N ALA A 264 33.78 -5.89 -12.70
CA ALA A 264 35.11 -6.18 -12.23
C ALA A 264 36.03 -6.06 -13.43
N ALA A 265 36.98 -5.13 -13.35
CA ALA A 265 38.04 -4.99 -14.32
C ALA A 265 38.82 -6.31 -14.45
N PRO A 266 39.20 -6.74 -15.65
CA PRO A 266 40.05 -7.88 -15.82
C PRO A 266 41.46 -7.57 -15.27
N ALA A 267 41.90 -8.34 -14.31
CA ALA A 267 43.27 -8.31 -13.83
C ALA A 267 44.19 -8.76 -14.96
N THR A 268 44.94 -7.83 -15.55
CA THR A 268 46.10 -8.09 -16.36
C THR A 268 47.25 -8.47 -15.43
N GLY A 269 47.69 -9.67 -15.47
CA GLY A 269 48.86 -10.18 -14.73
C GLY A 269 49.58 -11.25 -15.53
N GLY A 270 50.59 -10.85 -16.19
CA GLY A 270 51.90 -11.25 -16.65
C GLY A 270 52.20 -12.75 -16.74
N SER A 271 52.55 -13.08 -17.95
CA SER A 271 53.35 -14.19 -18.45
C SER A 271 54.62 -14.44 -17.64
N THR A 272 54.94 -15.73 -17.39
CA THR A 272 56.29 -16.30 -17.62
C THR A 272 56.16 -17.82 -17.58
N ALA A 273 56.47 -18.44 -18.70
CA ALA A 273 56.97 -19.82 -18.78
C ALA A 273 58.49 -19.79 -18.61
N PRO A 274 59.19 -20.89 -18.25
CA PRO A 274 59.69 -21.81 -19.23
C PRO A 274 59.63 -23.28 -18.79
N GLU A 275 59.39 -24.16 -19.77
CA GLU A 275 60.31 -25.17 -20.40
C GLU A 275 60.94 -26.22 -19.50
N ALA A 276 60.63 -27.48 -19.73
CA ALA A 276 61.47 -28.62 -20.15
C ALA A 276 60.84 -29.97 -19.84
N ALA A 277 60.66 -30.75 -20.87
CA ALA A 277 60.51 -32.20 -20.86
C ALA A 277 61.91 -32.87 -20.65
N PRO A 278 62.12 -34.22 -20.72
CA PRO A 278 61.23 -35.38 -20.80
C PRO A 278 61.72 -36.57 -19.95
N GLY A 279 61.03 -37.71 -20.01
CA GLY A 279 61.56 -39.03 -19.61
C GLY A 279 60.52 -39.92 -19.02
N THR A 280 59.88 -40.75 -19.76
CA THR A 280 60.20 -42.14 -20.19
C THR A 280 59.82 -43.21 -19.19
N THR A 281 59.10 -44.20 -19.73
CA THR A 281 58.94 -45.64 -19.51
C THR A 281 58.01 -46.09 -18.38
N ALA A 282 56.98 -46.78 -18.83
CA ALA A 282 56.72 -48.22 -18.76
C ALA A 282 56.53 -48.78 -17.31
N ASP A 283 55.64 -49.61 -17.01
CA ASP A 283 55.08 -50.79 -17.65
C ASP A 283 54.05 -51.43 -16.69
N GLU A 284 53.17 -52.15 -17.28
CA GLU A 284 52.61 -53.44 -16.89
C GLU A 284 51.69 -53.65 -15.68
N ARG A 285 50.54 -54.02 -16.09
CA ARG A 285 49.85 -55.34 -15.85
C ARG A 285 49.10 -55.58 -14.55
N THR A 286 47.87 -55.85 -14.77
CA THR A 286 47.15 -57.12 -14.54
C THR A 286 46.47 -57.29 -13.18
N SER A 287 45.22 -57.50 -13.22
CA SER A 287 44.41 -58.68 -13.04
C SER A 287 43.37 -58.65 -11.94
N ALA A 288 42.20 -58.87 -12.45
CA ALA A 288 41.14 -59.78 -12.00
C ALA A 288 40.64 -59.78 -10.57
N GLY A 289 39.35 -59.69 -10.58
CA GLY A 289 38.32 -59.98 -9.60
C GLY A 289 38.43 -61.35 -8.89
N PRO A 290 37.48 -61.83 -8.10
CA PRO A 290 36.07 -62.02 -8.52
C PRO A 290 35.03 -61.04 -7.93
#